data_a26b08b42e0bb83a0a8709be5a794c2f
#
_entry.id   a26b08b42e0bb83a0a8709be5a794c2f
#
_cell.length_a   1.000
_cell.length_b   1.000
_cell.length_c   1.000
_cell.angle_alpha   90.00
_cell.angle_beta   90.00
_cell.angle_gamma   90.00
#
_symmetry.space_group_name_H-M   'P 1'
#
loop_
_entity.id
_entity.type
_entity.pdbx_description
1 polymer ?
#
loop_
_entity_poly.entity_id
_entity_poly.type
_entity_poly.pdbx_seq_one_letter_code
_entity_poly.pdbx_strand_id
1 'polypeptide(L)'
;MKLSWTAAGWDGYLYWQQTDKAVLGKINDLIRDALRNPFTGLGKPEPLRENLKGWWSRRITGEHRLVYRVIGTGDLQELEIAQCRYHY
;
A
#
# COMPACT_ATOMS: atom_id res chain seq x y z
N MET A 1 -0.67 5.89 -13.94
CA MET A 1 -1.09 4.71 -13.14
C MET A 1 -2.32 5.08 -12.32
N LYS A 2 -3.32 4.23 -12.31
CA LYS A 2 -4.56 4.43 -11.58
C LYS A 2 -4.41 3.89 -10.15
N LEU A 3 -5.08 4.51 -9.19
CA LEU A 3 -5.10 4.05 -7.81
C LEU A 3 -6.45 3.43 -7.49
N SER A 4 -6.45 2.23 -6.91
CA SER A 4 -7.66 1.57 -6.46
C SER A 4 -7.48 0.96 -5.08
N TRP A 5 -8.60 0.59 -4.45
CA TRP A 5 -8.62 0.06 -3.09
C TRP A 5 -9.50 -1.17 -3.02
N THR A 6 -9.08 -2.15 -2.24
CA THR A 6 -10.04 -3.15 -1.77
C THR A 6 -10.86 -2.54 -0.64
N ALA A 7 -11.98 -3.15 -0.30
CA ALA A 7 -12.79 -2.67 0.83
C ALA A 7 -11.98 -2.64 2.13
N ALA A 8 -11.17 -3.66 2.38
CA ALA A 8 -10.33 -3.71 3.58
C ALA A 8 -9.27 -2.60 3.58
N GLY A 9 -8.65 -2.35 2.43
CA GLY A 9 -7.67 -1.26 2.30
C GLY A 9 -8.30 0.09 2.59
N TRP A 10 -9.47 0.33 2.04
CA TRP A 10 -10.20 1.57 2.26
C TRP A 10 -10.62 1.74 3.72
N ASP A 11 -11.13 0.68 4.36
CA ASP A 11 -11.50 0.73 5.77
C ASP A 11 -10.31 1.09 6.66
N GLY A 12 -9.13 0.52 6.39
CA GLY A 12 -7.91 0.87 7.12
C GLY A 12 -7.54 2.33 6.94
N TYR A 13 -7.66 2.84 5.73
CA TYR A 13 -7.37 4.24 5.44
C TYR A 13 -8.31 5.18 6.21
N LEU A 14 -9.61 4.88 6.23
CA LEU A 14 -10.59 5.65 6.99
C LEU A 14 -10.29 5.61 8.49
N TYR A 15 -9.86 4.46 9.00
CA TYR A 15 -9.46 4.34 10.41
C TYR A 15 -8.37 5.36 10.77
N TRP A 16 -7.34 5.47 9.94
CA TRP A 16 -6.24 6.41 10.20
C TRP A 16 -6.67 7.86 10.06
N GLN A 17 -7.59 8.17 9.17
CA GLN A 17 -8.14 9.52 9.06
C GLN A 17 -8.76 10.00 10.38
N GLN A 18 -9.33 9.08 11.15
CA GLN A 18 -10.03 9.40 12.39
C GLN A 18 -9.15 9.26 13.63
N THR A 19 -8.06 8.52 13.56
CA THR A 19 -7.32 8.15 14.77
C THR A 19 -5.89 8.67 14.83
N ASP A 20 -5.20 8.81 13.69
CA ASP A 20 -3.79 9.20 13.73
C ASP A 20 -3.36 9.84 12.40
N LYS A 21 -3.31 11.15 12.40
CA LYS A 21 -2.96 11.90 11.18
C LYS A 21 -1.50 11.78 10.79
N ALA A 22 -0.61 11.49 11.74
CA ALA A 22 0.80 11.28 11.41
C ALA A 22 0.99 9.97 10.62
N VAL A 23 0.31 8.91 11.04
CA VAL A 23 0.31 7.65 10.31
C VAL A 23 -0.34 7.83 8.94
N LEU A 24 -1.45 8.54 8.88
CA LEU A 24 -2.12 8.85 7.61
C LEU A 24 -1.18 9.55 6.64
N GLY A 25 -0.45 10.55 7.10
CA GLY A 25 0.52 11.27 6.27
C GLY A 25 1.60 10.35 5.72
N LYS A 26 2.07 9.43 6.54
CA LYS A 26 3.07 8.46 6.09
C LYS A 26 2.50 7.50 5.04
N ILE A 27 1.28 7.04 5.23
CA ILE A 27 0.60 6.20 4.23
C ILE A 27 0.47 6.96 2.91
N ASN A 28 0.08 8.23 2.96
CA ASN A 28 -0.04 9.06 1.76
C ASN A 28 1.29 9.17 1.03
N ASP A 29 2.38 9.37 1.76
CA ASP A 29 3.73 9.45 1.17
C ASP A 29 4.12 8.12 0.52
N LEU A 30 3.84 7.00 1.18
CA LEU A 30 4.14 5.69 0.64
C LEU A 30 3.35 5.39 -0.64
N ILE A 31 2.07 5.75 -0.66
CA ILE A 31 1.23 5.55 -1.85
C ILE A 31 1.73 6.41 -3.00
N ARG A 32 2.05 7.68 -2.73
CA ARG A 32 2.58 8.58 -3.75
C ARG A 32 3.88 8.03 -4.35
N ASP A 33 4.77 7.53 -3.48
CA ASP A 33 6.03 6.95 -3.93
C ASP A 33 5.80 5.67 -4.75
N ALA A 34 4.88 4.81 -4.30
CA ALA A 34 4.56 3.56 -4.99
C ALA A 34 3.93 3.81 -6.37
N LEU A 35 3.16 4.87 -6.52
CA LEU A 35 2.60 5.24 -7.83
C LEU A 35 3.68 5.60 -8.83
N ARG A 36 4.80 6.13 -8.36
CA ARG A 36 5.95 6.49 -9.21
C ARG A 36 6.91 5.32 -9.39
N ASN A 37 7.19 4.60 -8.32
CA ASN A 37 8.15 3.50 -8.29
C ASN A 37 7.59 2.35 -7.46
N PRO A 38 6.76 1.47 -8.04
CA PRO A 38 6.03 0.48 -7.24
C PRO A 38 6.92 -0.57 -6.54
N PHE A 39 8.14 -0.77 -7.01
CA PHE A 39 8.99 -1.85 -6.51
C PHE A 39 10.25 -1.38 -5.79
N THR A 40 10.46 -0.08 -5.71
CA THR A 40 11.61 0.53 -5.01
C THR A 40 11.18 1.78 -4.27
N GLY A 41 11.99 2.24 -3.32
CA GLY A 41 11.78 3.52 -2.67
C GLY A 41 11.43 3.42 -1.19
N LEU A 42 10.52 4.28 -0.74
CA LEU A 42 10.22 4.47 0.68
C LEU A 42 9.59 3.22 1.31
N GLY A 43 9.88 3.01 2.59
CA GLY A 43 9.22 1.97 3.38
C GLY A 43 9.72 0.55 3.11
N LYS A 44 10.87 0.40 2.48
CA LYS A 44 11.48 -0.90 2.19
C LYS A 44 10.54 -1.84 1.45
N PRO A 45 10.12 -1.49 0.22
CA PRO A 45 9.21 -2.36 -0.52
C PRO A 45 9.82 -3.74 -0.74
N GLU A 46 9.02 -4.78 -0.48
CA GLU A 46 9.43 -6.15 -0.70
C GLU A 46 8.28 -7.01 -1.20
N PRO A 47 8.58 -7.97 -2.09
CA PRO A 47 7.54 -8.88 -2.59
C PRO A 47 7.16 -9.89 -1.51
N LEU A 48 5.87 -10.23 -1.46
CA LEU A 48 5.36 -11.24 -0.56
C LEU A 48 5.43 -12.61 -1.22
N ARG A 49 5.27 -13.67 -0.41
CA ARG A 49 5.48 -15.05 -0.87
C ARG A 49 4.25 -15.90 -0.63
N GLU A 50 4.30 -17.13 -1.16
CA GLU A 50 3.29 -18.16 -0.97
C GLU A 50 1.92 -17.70 -1.45
N ASN A 51 0.90 -17.78 -0.61
CA ASN A 51 -0.46 -17.38 -1.00
C ASN A 51 -0.62 -15.89 -1.23
N LEU A 52 0.39 -15.08 -0.85
CA LEU A 52 0.40 -13.64 -1.11
C LEU A 52 1.31 -13.26 -2.27
N LYS A 53 1.75 -14.23 -3.07
CA LYS A 53 2.60 -13.99 -4.22
C LYS A 53 1.94 -13.02 -5.20
N GLY A 54 2.70 -12.04 -5.66
CA GLY A 54 2.19 -10.97 -6.53
C GLY A 54 1.86 -9.69 -5.78
N TRP A 55 1.75 -9.77 -4.48
CA TRP A 55 1.57 -8.61 -3.63
C TRP A 55 2.91 -8.12 -3.10
N TRP A 56 2.95 -6.85 -2.72
CA TRP A 56 4.12 -6.19 -2.15
C TRP A 56 3.73 -5.53 -0.84
N SER A 57 4.72 -5.30 0.02
CA SER A 57 4.49 -4.55 1.26
C SER A 57 5.52 -3.45 1.43
N ARG A 58 5.09 -2.38 2.11
CA ARG A 58 5.96 -1.31 2.58
C ARG A 58 5.67 -1.08 4.05
N ARG A 59 6.69 -0.71 4.80
CA ARG A 59 6.55 -0.43 6.23
C ARG A 59 5.91 0.93 6.44
N ILE A 60 4.83 0.96 7.22
CA ILE A 60 4.21 2.21 7.69
C ILE A 60 4.82 2.54 9.05
N THR A 61 4.70 1.60 9.99
CA THR A 61 5.32 1.65 11.33
C THR A 61 5.89 0.27 11.63
N GLY A 62 6.39 0.04 12.84
CA GLY A 62 6.84 -1.29 13.26
C GLY A 62 5.75 -2.33 13.16
N GLU A 63 4.49 -1.96 13.42
CA GLU A 63 3.36 -2.88 13.46
C GLU A 63 2.53 -2.92 12.18
N HIS A 64 2.57 -1.86 11.38
CA HIS A 64 1.63 -1.70 10.27
C HIS A 64 2.33 -1.72 8.94
N ARG A 65 1.67 -2.34 7.95
CA ARG A 65 2.19 -2.48 6.59
C ARG A 65 1.17 -1.99 5.58
N LEU A 66 1.68 -1.37 4.52
CA LEU A 66 0.92 -1.09 3.31
C LEU A 66 1.10 -2.28 2.38
N VAL A 67 0.01 -2.98 2.07
CA VAL A 67 0.03 -4.12 1.16
C VAL A 67 -0.66 -3.73 -0.14
N TYR A 68 0.00 -3.94 -1.26
CA TYR A 68 -0.47 -3.49 -2.56
C TYR A 68 0.03 -4.39 -3.67
N ARG A 69 -0.57 -4.23 -4.85
CA ARG A 69 -0.08 -4.89 -6.06
C ARG A 69 -0.28 -3.98 -7.27
N VAL A 70 0.45 -4.27 -8.34
CA VAL A 70 0.28 -3.60 -9.62
C VAL A 70 -0.49 -4.53 -10.52
N ILE A 71 -1.57 -4.04 -11.11
CA ILE A 71 -2.43 -4.78 -12.03
C ILE A 71 -2.34 -4.11 -13.40
N GLY A 72 -2.36 -4.93 -14.46
CA GLY A 72 -2.36 -4.42 -15.83
C GLY A 72 -0.99 -4.05 -16.35
N THR A 73 -0.94 -3.57 -17.57
CA THR A 73 0.31 -3.21 -18.26
C THR A 73 0.17 -1.87 -18.97
N GLY A 74 1.31 -1.21 -19.16
CA GLY A 74 1.37 0.06 -19.89
C GLY A 74 0.47 1.12 -19.28
N ASP A 75 -0.31 1.79 -20.12
CA ASP A 75 -1.21 2.86 -19.68
C ASP A 75 -2.40 2.34 -18.85
N LEU A 76 -2.61 1.03 -18.82
CA LEU A 76 -3.71 0.40 -18.08
C LEU A 76 -3.28 -0.08 -16.70
N GLN A 77 -2.07 0.25 -16.28
CA GLN A 77 -1.60 -0.14 -14.95
C GLN A 77 -2.39 0.54 -13.84
N GLU A 78 -2.61 -0.21 -12.79
CA GLU A 78 -3.24 0.33 -11.59
C GLU A 78 -2.54 -0.21 -10.35
N LEU A 79 -2.45 0.64 -9.33
CA LEU A 79 -1.94 0.27 -8.01
C LEU A 79 -3.15 0.01 -7.13
N GLU A 80 -3.30 -1.23 -6.68
CA GLU A 80 -4.41 -1.63 -5.81
C GLU A 80 -3.91 -1.78 -4.38
N ILE A 81 -4.53 -1.05 -3.46
CA ILE A 81 -4.19 -1.10 -2.04
C ILE A 81 -5.14 -2.08 -1.34
N ALA A 82 -4.58 -3.13 -0.73
CA ALA A 82 -5.36 -4.15 -0.05
C ALA A 82 -5.38 -3.98 1.46
N GLN A 83 -4.36 -3.33 2.02
CA GLN A 83 -4.23 -3.23 3.47
C GLN A 83 -3.32 -2.06 3.81
N CYS A 84 -3.66 -1.32 4.85
CA CYS A 84 -2.76 -0.29 5.40
C CYS A 84 -2.83 -0.25 6.94
N ARG A 85 -3.24 -1.36 7.53
CA ARG A 85 -3.33 -1.52 8.97
C ARG A 85 -2.96 -2.95 9.33
N TYR A 86 -2.23 -3.11 10.46
CA TYR A 86 -1.72 -4.40 10.92
C TYR A 86 -0.63 -4.98 10.03
N HIS A 87 -0.18 -6.14 10.43
CA HIS A 87 0.79 -6.96 9.71
C HIS A 87 0.03 -8.03 8.92
N TYR A 88 0.58 -8.44 7.82
CA TYR A 88 -0.01 -9.53 7.03
C TYR A 88 0.38 -10.90 7.56
#